data_30309b454d0b9ef7e8a2e4aade96e879
#
_entry.id   30309b454d0b9ef7e8a2e4aade96e879
#
_cell.length_a   1.000
_cell.length_b   1.000
_cell.length_c   1.000
_cell.angle_alpha   90.00
_cell.angle_beta   90.00
_cell.angle_gamma   90.00
#
_symmetry.space_group_name_H-M   'P 1'
#
loop_
_entity.id
_entity.type
_entity.pdbx_description
1 polymer ?
#
loop_
_entity_poly.entity_id
_entity_poly.type
_entity_poly.pdbx_seq_one_letter_code
_entity_poly.pdbx_strand_id
1 'polypeptide(L)'
;KIYYERNMLVVEVYVNGKAREKNGAGVEFDAKVLRNGTDLKFESLDFQNGDDLYLYFKSPVDGYLVVYLLDEYSEQAYCLLPYKDSNGQAYKIRHDVPYVFFSQKTATVNQSEVDEYTITCSRAFEQNTVCVIFSPNVFAKMGLENSDSYMSNQVSLKDFRKWLIKSCTKDLEMQKKNITLKIKK
;
A
#
# COMPACT_ATOMS: atom_id res chain seq x y z
N LYS A 1 3.65 -1.44 -30.69
CA LYS A 1 3.37 -0.65 -31.93
C LYS A 1 2.53 0.57 -31.54
N ILE A 2 2.75 1.67 -32.20
CA ILE A 2 1.96 2.91 -32.06
C ILE A 2 1.47 3.29 -33.45
N TYR A 3 0.16 3.44 -33.61
CA TYR A 3 -0.44 3.82 -34.89
C TYR A 3 -1.78 4.53 -34.67
N TYR A 4 -2.30 5.19 -35.71
CA TYR A 4 -3.61 5.84 -35.68
C TYR A 4 -4.64 4.98 -36.41
N GLU A 5 -5.74 4.70 -35.75
CA GLU A 5 -6.91 4.06 -36.34
C GLU A 5 -8.14 4.91 -36.04
N ARG A 6 -8.88 5.31 -37.08
CA ARG A 6 -10.11 6.15 -36.98
C ARG A 6 -9.95 7.40 -36.12
N ASN A 7 -8.85 8.12 -36.28
CA ASN A 7 -8.47 9.32 -35.49
C ASN A 7 -8.20 9.05 -33.99
N MET A 8 -8.01 7.81 -33.58
CA MET A 8 -7.58 7.46 -32.24
C MET A 8 -6.14 6.96 -32.26
N LEU A 9 -5.34 7.41 -31.28
CA LEU A 9 -4.01 6.88 -31.06
C LEU A 9 -4.13 5.50 -30.42
N VAL A 10 -3.70 4.45 -31.14
CA VAL A 10 -3.68 3.07 -30.64
C VAL A 10 -2.24 2.73 -30.22
N VAL A 11 -2.10 2.30 -28.96
CA VAL A 11 -0.83 1.82 -28.41
C VAL A 11 -0.96 0.32 -28.15
N GLU A 12 -0.35 -0.51 -28.98
CA GLU A 12 -0.25 -1.96 -28.75
C GLU A 12 1.00 -2.26 -27.93
N VAL A 13 0.81 -2.77 -26.70
CA VAL A 13 1.90 -3.23 -25.84
C VAL A 13 1.94 -4.74 -25.88
N TYR A 14 3.00 -5.31 -26.43
CA TYR A 14 3.26 -6.75 -26.38
C TYR A 14 4.08 -7.06 -25.13
N VAL A 15 3.47 -7.79 -24.19
CA VAL A 15 4.15 -8.27 -22.99
C VAL A 15 4.54 -9.74 -23.23
N ASN A 16 5.83 -9.99 -23.46
CA ASN A 16 6.37 -11.34 -23.46
C ASN A 16 6.55 -11.81 -22.01
N GLY A 17 5.48 -12.34 -21.42
CA GLY A 17 5.49 -12.95 -20.10
C GLY A 17 4.79 -14.33 -20.18
N LYS A 18 5.37 -15.35 -19.56
CA LYS A 18 4.61 -16.58 -19.28
C LYS A 18 3.56 -16.23 -18.24
N ALA A 19 2.28 -16.34 -18.60
CA ALA A 19 1.20 -16.33 -17.62
C ALA A 19 1.48 -17.48 -16.63
N ARG A 20 1.75 -17.14 -15.36
CA ARG A 20 1.72 -18.15 -14.31
C ARG A 20 0.27 -18.34 -13.92
N GLU A 21 -0.23 -19.55 -14.10
CA GLU A 21 -1.47 -19.96 -13.45
C GLU A 21 -1.27 -19.78 -11.92
N LYS A 22 -2.10 -18.95 -11.30
CA LYS A 22 -2.23 -18.89 -9.85
C LYS A 22 -2.91 -20.18 -9.41
N ASN A 23 -2.13 -21.23 -9.17
CA ASN A 23 -2.62 -22.44 -8.53
C ASN A 23 -2.74 -22.16 -7.01
N GLY A 24 -3.82 -21.56 -6.62
CA GLY A 24 -4.17 -21.24 -5.26
C GLY A 24 -5.09 -20.02 -5.25
N ALA A 25 -6.27 -20.14 -4.66
CA ALA A 25 -7.08 -18.98 -4.29
C ALA A 25 -6.26 -18.18 -3.29
N GLY A 26 -5.65 -17.08 -3.73
CA GLY A 26 -4.94 -16.18 -2.81
C GLY A 26 -5.88 -15.75 -1.70
N VAL A 27 -5.36 -15.62 -0.49
CA VAL A 27 -6.16 -15.21 0.66
C VAL A 27 -6.76 -13.84 0.41
N GLU A 28 -8.08 -13.78 0.26
CA GLU A 28 -8.79 -12.52 0.10
C GLU A 28 -8.89 -11.83 1.47
N PHE A 29 -8.34 -10.62 1.57
CA PHE A 29 -8.40 -9.79 2.77
C PHE A 29 -9.29 -8.57 2.54
N ASP A 30 -9.90 -8.04 3.61
CA ASP A 30 -10.64 -6.77 3.58
C ASP A 30 -9.72 -5.61 3.98
N ALA A 31 -9.65 -4.59 3.12
CA ALA A 31 -8.91 -3.37 3.38
C ALA A 31 -9.68 -2.17 2.85
N LYS A 32 -9.85 -1.15 3.69
CA LYS A 32 -10.62 0.07 3.39
C LYS A 32 -9.89 1.28 3.95
N VAL A 33 -9.87 2.34 3.16
CA VAL A 33 -9.34 3.63 3.60
C VAL A 33 -10.46 4.42 4.26
N LEU A 34 -10.15 5.02 5.42
CA LEU A 34 -11.08 5.80 6.20
C LEU A 34 -10.57 7.25 6.29
N ARG A 35 -11.48 8.22 6.18
CA ARG A 35 -11.21 9.65 6.19
C ARG A 35 -11.72 10.30 7.48
N ASN A 36 -10.84 10.99 8.21
CA ASN A 36 -11.20 11.78 9.41
C ASN A 36 -11.90 11.01 10.54
N GLY A 37 -11.77 9.66 10.55
CA GLY A 37 -12.36 8.85 11.60
C GLY A 37 -12.02 7.37 11.45
N THR A 38 -12.15 6.62 12.55
CA THR A 38 -11.72 5.23 12.68
C THR A 38 -12.83 4.20 12.50
N ASP A 39 -14.09 4.64 12.40
CA ASP A 39 -15.23 3.75 12.13
C ASP A 39 -15.39 3.49 10.62
N LEU A 40 -15.91 2.33 10.25
CA LEU A 40 -16.16 1.96 8.84
C LEU A 40 -17.11 2.92 8.10
N LYS A 41 -17.95 3.67 8.81
CA LYS A 41 -18.80 4.72 8.21
C LYS A 41 -18.01 5.86 7.58
N PHE A 42 -16.73 6.01 7.92
CA PHE A 42 -15.81 7.00 7.35
C PHE A 42 -15.06 6.49 6.13
N GLU A 43 -15.43 5.32 5.58
CA GLU A 43 -14.85 4.83 4.32
C GLU A 43 -15.05 5.87 3.21
N SER A 44 -13.95 6.29 2.59
CA SER A 44 -13.96 7.29 1.52
C SER A 44 -12.76 7.12 0.61
N LEU A 45 -12.95 7.40 -0.67
CA LEU A 45 -11.88 7.55 -1.66
C LEU A 45 -11.64 9.03 -2.00
N ASP A 46 -12.51 9.94 -1.55
CA ASP A 46 -12.43 11.37 -1.76
C ASP A 46 -11.88 12.07 -0.52
N PHE A 47 -10.73 12.68 -0.66
CA PHE A 47 -9.99 13.39 0.40
C PHE A 47 -9.85 14.87 0.07
N GLN A 48 -9.64 15.68 1.09
CA GLN A 48 -9.23 17.08 0.99
C GLN A 48 -7.86 17.26 1.62
N ASN A 49 -7.19 18.33 1.25
CA ASN A 49 -5.96 18.74 1.90
C ASN A 49 -6.19 18.96 3.41
N GLY A 50 -5.43 18.29 4.25
CA GLY A 50 -5.56 18.35 5.70
C GLY A 50 -6.41 17.23 6.31
N ASP A 51 -6.98 16.33 5.52
CA ASP A 51 -7.73 15.18 6.05
C ASP A 51 -6.80 14.13 6.65
N ASP A 52 -7.23 13.52 7.74
CA ASP A 52 -6.54 12.40 8.37
C ASP A 52 -6.85 11.10 7.65
N LEU A 53 -5.81 10.29 7.47
CA LEU A 53 -5.85 8.99 6.80
C LEU A 53 -5.80 7.85 7.82
N TYR A 54 -6.77 6.95 7.75
CA TYR A 54 -6.76 5.69 8.49
C TYR A 54 -6.96 4.50 7.55
N LEU A 55 -6.53 3.32 7.97
CA LEU A 55 -6.69 2.08 7.22
C LEU A 55 -7.35 1.02 8.09
N TYR A 56 -8.54 0.57 7.71
CA TYR A 56 -9.13 -0.66 8.21
C TYR A 56 -8.54 -1.85 7.47
N PHE A 57 -8.21 -2.91 8.22
CA PHE A 57 -7.72 -4.17 7.66
C PHE A 57 -8.23 -5.36 8.46
N LYS A 58 -8.62 -6.44 7.74
CA LYS A 58 -8.97 -7.74 8.33
C LYS A 58 -8.56 -8.85 7.36
N SER A 59 -7.96 -9.91 7.88
CA SER A 59 -7.60 -11.12 7.12
C SER A 59 -8.21 -12.37 7.77
N PRO A 60 -8.67 -13.35 6.97
CA PRO A 60 -9.15 -14.64 7.50
C PRO A 60 -8.01 -15.57 7.94
N VAL A 61 -6.75 -15.22 7.69
CA VAL A 61 -5.57 -16.00 8.10
C VAL A 61 -4.55 -15.10 8.79
N ASP A 62 -3.68 -15.69 9.60
CA ASP A 62 -2.50 -15.03 10.16
C ASP A 62 -1.55 -14.64 9.03
N GLY A 63 -0.78 -13.58 9.21
CA GLY A 63 0.19 -13.16 8.21
C GLY A 63 0.90 -11.86 8.54
N TYR A 64 1.37 -11.20 7.49
CA TYR A 64 2.22 -10.03 7.56
C TYR A 64 1.75 -8.97 6.57
N LEU A 65 1.73 -7.72 7.01
CA LEU A 65 1.18 -6.59 6.28
C LEU A 65 2.23 -5.50 6.10
N VAL A 66 2.29 -4.95 4.88
CA VAL A 66 3.02 -3.72 4.56
C VAL A 66 2.11 -2.80 3.77
N VAL A 67 2.16 -1.50 4.06
CA VAL A 67 1.34 -0.49 3.39
C VAL A 67 2.21 0.63 2.86
N TYR A 68 2.03 0.98 1.60
CA TYR A 68 2.68 2.12 0.96
C TYR A 68 1.67 3.11 0.41
N LEU A 69 2.00 4.40 0.49
CA LEU A 69 1.35 5.44 -0.29
C LEU A 69 2.20 5.69 -1.54
N LEU A 70 1.59 5.51 -2.71
CA LEU A 70 2.24 5.72 -4.00
C LEU A 70 1.80 7.08 -4.56
N ASP A 71 2.77 7.95 -4.80
CA ASP A 71 2.58 9.24 -5.45
C ASP A 71 3.22 9.18 -6.84
N GLU A 72 2.36 9.02 -7.85
CA GLU A 72 2.79 8.94 -9.26
C GLU A 72 3.37 10.25 -9.76
N TYR A 73 2.98 11.37 -9.16
CA TYR A 73 3.44 12.68 -9.60
C TYR A 73 4.87 12.97 -9.14
N SER A 74 5.16 12.72 -7.87
CA SER A 74 6.52 12.87 -7.32
C SER A 74 7.41 11.66 -7.65
N GLU A 75 6.85 10.61 -8.28
CA GLU A 75 7.52 9.32 -8.53
C GLU A 75 8.09 8.68 -7.26
N GLN A 76 7.38 8.82 -6.15
CA GLN A 76 7.79 8.32 -4.84
C GLN A 76 6.78 7.30 -4.27
N ALA A 77 7.30 6.40 -3.45
CA ALA A 77 6.53 5.50 -2.60
C ALA A 77 6.93 5.72 -1.14
N TYR A 78 5.93 5.96 -0.29
CA TYR A 78 6.10 6.21 1.13
C TYR A 78 5.62 5.01 1.92
N CYS A 79 6.49 4.39 2.74
CA CYS A 79 6.10 3.31 3.64
C CYS A 79 5.30 3.88 4.81
N LEU A 80 4.04 3.50 4.92
CA LEU A 80 3.15 3.90 6.02
C LEU A 80 3.12 2.83 7.13
N LEU A 81 3.27 1.55 6.77
CA LEU A 81 3.34 0.43 7.69
C LEU A 81 4.37 -0.58 7.14
N PRO A 82 5.29 -1.13 7.96
CA PRO A 82 5.44 -0.96 9.41
C PRO A 82 5.82 0.49 9.79
N TYR A 83 5.47 0.89 11.01
CA TYR A 83 5.80 2.21 11.55
C TYR A 83 7.31 2.46 11.61
N LYS A 84 7.74 3.72 11.70
CA LYS A 84 9.16 4.12 11.59
C LYS A 84 10.06 3.42 12.58
N ASP A 85 9.61 3.27 13.82
CA ASP A 85 10.39 2.68 14.90
C ASP A 85 10.41 1.15 14.90
N SER A 86 9.80 0.51 13.90
CA SER A 86 9.86 -0.93 13.71
C SER A 86 11.19 -1.37 13.09
N ASN A 87 11.59 -2.63 13.34
CA ASN A 87 12.80 -3.23 12.76
C ASN A 87 12.70 -3.50 11.25
N GLY A 88 11.77 -2.82 10.54
CA GLY A 88 11.54 -2.97 9.10
C GLY A 88 10.90 -4.30 8.68
N GLN A 89 10.56 -5.17 9.63
CA GLN A 89 9.75 -6.36 9.39
C GLN A 89 8.31 -5.95 9.09
N ALA A 90 7.62 -6.69 8.22
CA ALA A 90 6.20 -6.49 7.98
C ALA A 90 5.39 -6.65 9.28
N TYR A 91 4.32 -5.88 9.42
CA TYR A 91 3.47 -5.88 10.61
C TYR A 91 2.72 -7.22 10.73
N LYS A 92 2.81 -7.87 11.90
CA LYS A 92 2.17 -9.17 12.13
C LYS A 92 0.66 -9.01 12.32
N ILE A 93 -0.12 -9.74 11.55
CA ILE A 93 -1.58 -9.78 11.56
C ILE A 93 -2.05 -11.10 12.12
N ARG A 94 -3.08 -11.08 12.98
CA ARG A 94 -3.80 -12.26 13.44
C ARG A 94 -5.09 -12.43 12.63
N HIS A 95 -5.46 -13.68 12.36
CA HIS A 95 -6.68 -14.01 11.64
C HIS A 95 -7.93 -13.48 12.37
N ASP A 96 -8.90 -13.05 11.60
CA ASP A 96 -10.22 -12.56 12.04
C ASP A 96 -10.21 -11.37 13.00
N VAL A 97 -9.05 -10.81 13.33
CA VAL A 97 -8.94 -9.59 14.13
C VAL A 97 -9.07 -8.37 13.22
N PRO A 98 -10.01 -7.45 13.48
CA PRO A 98 -10.07 -6.17 12.79
C PRO A 98 -9.01 -5.22 13.34
N TYR A 99 -8.27 -4.58 12.45
CA TYR A 99 -7.28 -3.56 12.75
C TYR A 99 -7.72 -2.22 12.19
N VAL A 100 -7.42 -1.13 12.91
CA VAL A 100 -7.45 0.22 12.37
C VAL A 100 -6.08 0.85 12.59
N PHE A 101 -5.33 1.03 11.51
CA PHE A 101 -3.99 1.58 11.50
C PHE A 101 -4.00 3.11 11.39
N PHE A 102 -2.88 3.72 11.78
CA PHE A 102 -2.59 5.16 11.72
C PHE A 102 -3.39 5.98 12.74
N SER A 103 -3.84 5.34 13.83
CA SER A 103 -4.54 6.01 14.91
C SER A 103 -3.96 5.58 16.27
N GLN A 104 -3.43 6.52 17.03
CA GLN A 104 -2.97 6.29 18.39
C GLN A 104 -4.11 5.86 19.32
N LYS A 105 -5.35 6.33 19.04
CA LYS A 105 -6.54 6.02 19.86
C LYS A 105 -6.98 4.57 19.76
N THR A 106 -6.77 3.93 18.61
CA THR A 106 -7.18 2.54 18.34
C THR A 106 -6.00 1.57 18.35
N ALA A 107 -4.82 2.06 18.72
CA ALA A 107 -3.59 1.28 18.70
C ALA A 107 -3.66 0.06 19.61
N THR A 108 -3.34 -1.09 19.05
CA THR A 108 -3.15 -2.37 19.79
C THR A 108 -1.72 -2.56 20.29
N VAL A 109 -0.83 -1.67 19.91
CA VAL A 109 0.58 -1.55 20.32
C VAL A 109 0.75 -0.30 21.18
N ASN A 110 1.97 -0.05 21.66
CA ASN A 110 2.27 1.18 22.39
C ASN A 110 1.90 2.41 21.52
N GLN A 111 1.06 3.29 22.04
CA GLN A 111 0.53 4.46 21.30
C GLN A 111 1.64 5.36 20.74
N SER A 112 2.76 5.49 21.47
CA SER A 112 3.91 6.30 21.03
C SER A 112 4.63 5.74 19.79
N GLU A 113 4.38 4.48 19.44
CA GLU A 113 4.99 3.83 18.28
C GLU A 113 4.13 3.95 17.01
N VAL A 114 2.92 4.54 17.13
CA VAL A 114 1.98 4.67 16.02
C VAL A 114 2.20 5.99 15.30
N ASP A 115 2.58 5.92 14.04
CA ASP A 115 2.60 7.09 13.15
C ASP A 115 1.16 7.42 12.68
N GLU A 116 0.76 8.68 12.79
CA GLU A 116 -0.48 9.22 12.24
C GLU A 116 -0.18 10.01 10.96
N TYR A 117 -1.08 9.96 9.99
CA TYR A 117 -0.87 10.56 8.67
C TYR A 117 -1.99 11.50 8.30
N THR A 118 -1.61 12.68 7.83
CA THR A 118 -2.50 13.69 7.25
C THR A 118 -2.20 13.80 5.75
N ILE A 119 -3.23 13.74 4.92
CA ILE A 119 -3.11 13.87 3.47
C ILE A 119 -2.84 15.33 3.12
N THR A 120 -1.82 15.57 2.29
CA THR A 120 -1.50 16.89 1.78
C THR A 120 -1.65 16.93 0.27
N CYS A 121 -2.11 18.06 -0.26
CA CYS A 121 -2.30 18.29 -1.68
C CYS A 121 -1.75 19.67 -2.06
N SER A 122 -0.80 19.73 -2.98
CA SER A 122 -0.19 20.97 -3.45
C SER A 122 -0.93 21.59 -4.62
N ARG A 123 -1.73 20.80 -5.34
CA ARG A 123 -2.47 21.14 -6.54
C ARG A 123 -3.97 21.24 -6.30
N ALA A 124 -4.72 21.71 -7.29
CA ALA A 124 -6.17 21.70 -7.25
C ALA A 124 -6.75 20.27 -7.13
N PHE A 125 -6.04 19.29 -7.73
CA PHE A 125 -6.42 17.87 -7.70
C PHE A 125 -5.16 17.00 -7.81
N GLU A 126 -5.09 15.95 -7.00
CA GLU A 126 -4.07 14.91 -7.03
C GLU A 126 -4.70 13.52 -6.87
N GLN A 127 -3.99 12.50 -7.35
CA GLN A 127 -4.35 11.10 -7.11
C GLN A 127 -3.15 10.37 -6.51
N ASN A 128 -3.38 9.73 -5.36
CA ASN A 128 -2.41 8.86 -4.72
C ASN A 128 -3.02 7.47 -4.55
N THR A 129 -2.18 6.45 -4.44
CA THR A 129 -2.66 5.07 -4.27
C THR A 129 -2.12 4.48 -2.98
N VAL A 130 -3.02 4.04 -2.11
CA VAL A 130 -2.67 3.20 -0.96
C VAL A 130 -2.52 1.77 -1.46
N CYS A 131 -1.28 1.26 -1.43
CA CYS A 131 -0.93 -0.10 -1.83
C CYS A 131 -0.80 -0.97 -0.58
N VAL A 132 -1.78 -1.84 -0.36
CA VAL A 132 -1.85 -2.78 0.76
C VAL A 132 -1.29 -4.12 0.29
N ILE A 133 -0.23 -4.63 0.95
CA ILE A 133 0.49 -5.85 0.59
C ILE A 133 0.44 -6.80 1.79
N PHE A 134 -0.15 -7.96 1.59
CA PHE A 134 -0.31 -8.98 2.62
C PHE A 134 0.23 -10.33 2.15
N SER A 135 0.85 -11.08 3.06
CA SER A 135 1.21 -12.47 2.85
C SER A 135 1.06 -13.28 4.14
N PRO A 136 0.60 -14.54 4.09
CA PRO A 136 0.72 -15.44 5.24
C PRO A 136 2.18 -15.76 5.58
N ASN A 137 3.13 -15.55 4.67
CA ASN A 137 4.54 -15.80 4.85
C ASN A 137 5.29 -14.53 5.33
N VAL A 138 6.36 -14.72 6.09
CA VAL A 138 7.20 -13.62 6.58
C VAL A 138 7.89 -12.93 5.41
N PHE A 139 7.80 -11.62 5.36
CA PHE A 139 8.56 -10.78 4.45
C PHE A 139 8.94 -9.44 5.10
N ALA A 140 9.81 -8.70 4.46
CA ALA A 140 10.27 -7.42 4.95
C ALA A 140 9.87 -6.30 3.99
N LYS A 141 9.73 -5.06 4.52
CA LYS A 141 9.56 -3.88 3.67
C LYS A 141 10.76 -3.69 2.76
N MET A 142 10.58 -2.92 1.70
CA MET A 142 11.69 -2.54 0.82
C MET A 142 12.77 -1.77 1.59
N GLY A 143 14.04 -2.02 1.24
CA GLY A 143 15.20 -1.26 1.76
C GLY A 143 15.94 -1.91 2.92
N LEU A 144 15.46 -3.03 3.47
CA LEU A 144 16.19 -3.78 4.52
C LEU A 144 17.46 -4.49 4.01
N GLU A 145 17.57 -4.71 2.71
CA GLU A 145 18.71 -5.41 2.12
C GLU A 145 19.98 -4.53 2.02
N ASN A 146 19.86 -3.20 2.20
CA ASN A 146 20.97 -2.24 2.12
C ASN A 146 21.08 -1.48 3.45
N SER A 147 22.15 -1.72 4.19
CA SER A 147 22.41 -1.23 5.55
C SER A 147 22.35 0.30 5.73
N ASP A 148 22.41 1.09 4.67
CA ASP A 148 22.39 2.56 4.73
C ASP A 148 20.99 3.17 4.55
N SER A 149 19.96 2.35 4.26
CA SER A 149 18.59 2.80 3.98
C SER A 149 17.60 2.60 5.14
N TYR A 150 18.05 2.23 6.31
CA TYR A 150 17.17 1.97 7.48
C TYR A 150 16.27 3.15 7.88
N MET A 151 16.64 4.36 7.47
CA MET A 151 15.96 5.59 7.88
C MET A 151 14.97 6.14 6.85
N SER A 152 14.98 5.67 5.61
CA SER A 152 14.10 6.24 4.60
C SER A 152 12.81 5.44 4.46
N ASN A 153 11.70 6.01 4.94
CA ASN A 153 10.36 5.53 4.61
C ASN A 153 9.93 5.93 3.20
N GLN A 154 10.80 6.62 2.44
CA GLN A 154 10.56 7.10 1.09
C GLN A 154 11.54 6.42 0.14
N VAL A 155 11.01 5.87 -0.94
CA VAL A 155 11.78 5.19 -1.99
C VAL A 155 11.24 5.60 -3.35
N SER A 156 12.07 5.46 -4.42
CA SER A 156 11.59 5.72 -5.77
C SER A 156 10.47 4.74 -6.14
N LEU A 157 9.45 5.23 -6.83
CA LEU A 157 8.33 4.39 -7.30
C LEU A 157 8.82 3.27 -8.24
N LYS A 158 9.86 3.55 -9.03
CA LYS A 158 10.51 2.57 -9.91
C LYS A 158 11.11 1.40 -9.12
N ASP A 159 11.82 1.69 -8.05
CA ASP A 159 12.46 0.65 -7.24
C ASP A 159 11.46 -0.11 -6.38
N PHE A 160 10.44 0.59 -5.85
CA PHE A 160 9.29 -0.04 -5.21
C PHE A 160 8.61 -1.07 -6.13
N ARG A 161 8.34 -0.71 -7.40
CA ARG A 161 7.72 -1.62 -8.37
C ARG A 161 8.59 -2.84 -8.66
N LYS A 162 9.91 -2.66 -8.78
CA LYS A 162 10.85 -3.79 -8.94
C LYS A 162 10.85 -4.72 -7.72
N TRP A 163 10.91 -4.15 -6.53
CA TRP A 163 10.84 -4.90 -5.28
C TRP A 163 9.54 -5.69 -5.18
N LEU A 164 8.40 -5.07 -5.48
CA LEU A 164 7.08 -5.70 -5.41
C LEU A 164 6.98 -6.89 -6.38
N ILE A 165 7.44 -6.72 -7.62
CA ILE A 165 7.47 -7.81 -8.62
C ILE A 165 8.35 -8.97 -8.12
N LYS A 166 9.56 -8.68 -7.61
CA LYS A 166 10.47 -9.67 -7.06
C LYS A 166 9.84 -10.41 -5.87
N SER A 167 9.18 -9.69 -4.97
CA SER A 167 8.52 -10.26 -3.79
C SER A 167 7.35 -11.16 -4.17
N CYS A 168 6.45 -10.72 -5.05
CA CYS A 168 5.35 -11.53 -5.56
C CYS A 168 5.81 -12.74 -6.38
N THR A 169 7.02 -12.69 -6.98
CA THR A 169 7.59 -13.83 -7.72
C THR A 169 8.15 -14.88 -6.76
N LYS A 170 8.72 -14.44 -5.62
CA LYS A 170 9.25 -15.33 -4.59
C LYS A 170 8.16 -15.95 -3.73
N ASP A 171 7.11 -15.18 -3.46
CA ASP A 171 5.99 -15.55 -2.61
C ASP A 171 4.69 -15.52 -3.42
N LEU A 172 4.20 -16.69 -3.81
CA LEU A 172 3.00 -16.82 -4.64
C LEU A 172 1.71 -16.57 -3.86
N GLU A 173 1.76 -16.60 -2.53
CA GLU A 173 0.62 -16.31 -1.65
C GLU A 173 0.51 -14.81 -1.34
N MET A 174 1.54 -14.02 -1.68
CA MET A 174 1.52 -12.57 -1.50
C MET A 174 0.42 -11.95 -2.37
N GLN A 175 -0.45 -11.18 -1.71
CA GLN A 175 -1.56 -10.46 -2.31
C GLN A 175 -1.34 -8.96 -2.20
N LYS A 176 -1.84 -8.20 -3.17
CA LYS A 176 -1.86 -6.75 -3.12
C LYS A 176 -3.25 -6.22 -3.46
N LYS A 177 -3.63 -5.14 -2.79
CA LYS A 177 -4.82 -4.34 -3.10
C LYS A 177 -4.41 -2.88 -3.24
N ASN A 178 -4.75 -2.27 -4.36
CA ASN A 178 -4.54 -0.86 -4.63
C ASN A 178 -5.84 -0.09 -4.40
N ILE A 179 -5.79 0.95 -3.58
CA ILE A 179 -6.94 1.82 -3.27
C ILE A 179 -6.54 3.23 -3.70
N THR A 180 -7.15 3.73 -4.78
CA THR A 180 -6.83 5.05 -5.33
C THR A 180 -7.62 6.14 -4.62
N LEU A 181 -6.92 7.11 -4.05
CA LEU A 181 -7.47 8.29 -3.41
C LEU A 181 -7.55 9.44 -4.41
N LYS A 182 -8.64 10.19 -4.36
CA LYS A 182 -8.85 11.45 -5.09
C LYS A 182 -8.72 12.58 -4.08
N ILE A 183 -7.74 13.45 -4.25
CA ILE A 183 -7.39 14.48 -3.27
C ILE A 183 -7.64 15.85 -3.92
N LYS A 184 -8.37 16.70 -3.22
CA LYS A 184 -8.65 18.10 -3.61
C LYS A 184 -7.99 19.05 -2.62
N LYS A 185 -7.56 20.20 -3.16
CA LYS A 185 -7.02 21.29 -2.35
C LYS A 185 -8.12 21.98 -1.55
#